data_fee7793738af121e1cc94ebc762aa4d5
#
_entry.id   fee7793738af121e1cc94ebc762aa4d5
#
_cell.length_a   1.000
_cell.length_b   1.000
_cell.length_c   1.000
_cell.angle_alpha   90.00
_cell.angle_beta   90.00
_cell.angle_gamma   90.00
#
_symmetry.space_group_name_H-M   'P 1'
#
loop_
_entity.id
_entity.type
_entity.pdbx_description
1 polymer ?
#
loop_
_entity_poly.entity_id
_entity_poly.type
_entity_poly.pdbx_seq_one_letter_code
_entity_poly.pdbx_strand_id
1 'polypeptide(L)'
;DAPSLGRVIDYCIDHGAAAVCLPAYGGEFYKLSDAERIDVVRLAVNHSNGRIPVIGQANHPSSRIAIDLALQMQDIGVDLISVAVPRVFGLGEDDLLRYFIPLSNALSVPLLIQDFNPGGPTVGPQFAKRLHEECPNFRYLKLEEPMMGSKAAGIIEATAGGVSVLEGWGGMYMLELIPSGICGVMPGVAAFPVLDRAYRLHIDGNIQAAYEVFSRILPFIVYQLQHMLLKNYQ
;
A
#
# COMPACT_ATOMS: atom_id res chain seq x y z
N ASP A 1 19.70 -0.33 10.61
CA ASP A 1 19.85 -1.29 11.71
C ASP A 1 19.03 -2.56 11.39
N ALA A 2 19.71 -3.58 10.81
CA ALA A 2 19.07 -4.84 10.40
C ALA A 2 18.41 -5.61 11.55
N PRO A 3 19.00 -5.73 12.76
CA PRO A 3 18.34 -6.37 13.88
C PRO A 3 17.04 -5.69 14.31
N SER A 4 16.96 -4.36 14.24
CA SER A 4 15.73 -3.63 14.57
C SER A 4 14.64 -3.86 13.51
N LEU A 5 14.99 -3.91 12.23
CA LEU A 5 14.08 -4.26 11.17
C LEU A 5 13.48 -5.66 11.39
N GLY A 6 14.31 -6.64 11.74
CA GLY A 6 13.85 -7.98 12.09
C GLY A 6 12.82 -7.98 13.22
N ARG A 7 13.08 -7.25 14.30
CA ARG A 7 12.12 -7.13 15.42
C ARG A 7 10.79 -6.48 15.00
N VAL A 8 10.82 -5.50 14.09
CA VAL A 8 9.60 -4.89 13.56
C VAL A 8 8.80 -5.88 12.73
N ILE A 9 9.46 -6.70 11.92
CA ILE A 9 8.81 -7.77 11.15
C ILE A 9 8.22 -8.82 12.09
N ASP A 10 8.96 -9.28 13.09
CA ASP A 10 8.45 -10.21 14.10
C ASP A 10 7.25 -9.65 14.82
N TYR A 11 7.27 -8.37 15.20
CA TYR A 11 6.13 -7.68 15.79
C TYR A 11 4.89 -7.73 14.87
N CYS A 12 5.05 -7.50 13.57
CA CYS A 12 3.95 -7.61 12.60
C CYS A 12 3.38 -9.04 12.54
N ILE A 13 4.27 -10.04 12.53
CA ILE A 13 3.89 -11.46 12.52
C ILE A 13 3.11 -11.82 13.79
N ASP A 14 3.65 -11.47 14.97
CA ASP A 14 3.07 -11.80 16.27
C ASP A 14 1.68 -11.17 16.48
N HIS A 15 1.42 -10.04 15.81
CA HIS A 15 0.12 -9.36 15.87
C HIS A 15 -0.80 -9.69 14.68
N GLY A 16 -0.42 -10.64 13.81
CA GLY A 16 -1.29 -11.15 12.75
C GLY A 16 -1.45 -10.23 11.55
N ALA A 17 -0.43 -9.46 11.19
CA ALA A 17 -0.43 -8.69 9.94
C ALA A 17 -0.55 -9.63 8.73
N ALA A 18 -1.32 -9.22 7.73
CA ALA A 18 -1.50 -10.00 6.49
C ALA A 18 -0.27 -9.95 5.58
N ALA A 19 0.50 -8.88 5.63
CA ALA A 19 1.74 -8.68 4.87
C ALA A 19 2.56 -7.53 5.48
N VAL A 20 3.83 -7.43 5.09
CA VAL A 20 4.68 -6.25 5.34
C VAL A 20 5.10 -5.62 4.02
N CYS A 21 5.09 -4.28 3.94
CA CYS A 21 5.46 -3.53 2.73
C CYS A 21 6.64 -2.62 3.01
N LEU A 22 7.73 -2.81 2.25
CA LEU A 22 8.96 -2.04 2.44
C LEU A 22 9.83 -1.96 1.16
N PRO A 23 10.70 -0.91 1.07
CA PRO A 23 10.62 0.33 1.81
C PRO A 23 9.49 1.19 1.26
N ALA A 24 8.50 1.53 2.10
CA ALA A 24 7.34 2.32 1.70
C ALA A 24 7.54 3.82 2.00
N TYR A 25 6.50 4.66 1.79
CA TYR A 25 6.56 6.07 2.17
C TYR A 25 6.86 6.25 3.66
N GLY A 26 6.20 5.48 4.53
CA GLY A 26 6.48 5.49 5.96
C GLY A 26 7.88 5.00 6.33
N GLY A 27 8.50 4.19 5.48
CA GLY A 27 9.91 3.78 5.58
C GLY A 27 10.88 4.73 4.87
N GLU A 28 10.40 5.90 4.44
CA GLU A 28 11.20 6.98 3.84
C GLU A 28 12.08 6.52 2.66
N PHE A 29 11.53 5.68 1.76
CA PHE A 29 12.26 5.09 0.63
C PHE A 29 13.05 6.13 -0.18
N TYR A 30 12.57 7.37 -0.26
CA TYR A 30 13.19 8.47 -1.00
C TYR A 30 14.49 9.00 -0.36
N LYS A 31 14.83 8.55 0.86
CA LYS A 31 16.11 8.82 1.54
C LYS A 31 17.12 7.71 1.34
N LEU A 32 16.71 6.58 0.79
CA LEU A 32 17.55 5.41 0.55
C LEU A 32 18.02 5.40 -0.90
N SER A 33 19.26 5.03 -1.12
CA SER A 33 19.77 4.65 -2.45
C SER A 33 19.03 3.39 -2.96
N ASP A 34 19.06 3.16 -4.27
CA ASP A 34 18.44 1.97 -4.84
C ASP A 34 19.06 0.67 -4.29
N ALA A 35 20.38 0.67 -4.04
CA ALA A 35 21.06 -0.45 -3.40
C ALA A 35 20.55 -0.73 -1.99
N GLU A 36 20.43 0.30 -1.15
CA GLU A 36 19.87 0.16 0.21
C GLU A 36 18.40 -0.30 0.18
N ARG A 37 17.61 0.12 -0.79
CA ARG A 37 16.22 -0.34 -0.95
C ARG A 37 16.17 -1.83 -1.24
N ILE A 38 17.03 -2.33 -2.13
CA ILE A 38 17.18 -3.75 -2.44
C ILE A 38 17.65 -4.53 -1.21
N ASP A 39 18.62 -4.01 -0.45
CA ASP A 39 19.13 -4.66 0.76
C ASP A 39 18.05 -4.75 1.85
N VAL A 40 17.23 -3.71 2.04
CA VAL A 40 16.11 -3.72 2.98
C VAL A 40 15.10 -4.82 2.61
N VAL A 41 14.76 -4.96 1.34
CA VAL A 41 13.85 -6.01 0.86
C VAL A 41 14.46 -7.40 1.07
N ARG A 42 15.75 -7.58 0.74
CA ARG A 42 16.47 -8.84 0.95
C ARG A 42 16.48 -9.26 2.42
N LEU A 43 16.76 -8.30 3.32
CA LEU A 43 16.72 -8.54 4.76
C LEU A 43 15.32 -8.96 5.22
N ALA A 44 14.27 -8.30 4.70
CA ALA A 44 12.90 -8.61 5.06
C ALA A 44 12.48 -10.00 4.59
N VAL A 45 12.75 -10.37 3.35
CA VAL A 45 12.44 -11.71 2.80
C VAL A 45 13.18 -12.79 3.60
N ASN A 46 14.49 -12.63 3.81
CA ASN A 46 15.27 -13.59 4.56
C ASN A 46 14.80 -13.73 6.02
N HIS A 47 14.50 -12.61 6.69
CA HIS A 47 14.05 -12.63 8.08
C HIS A 47 12.63 -13.20 8.21
N SER A 48 11.74 -12.84 7.30
CA SER A 48 10.38 -13.38 7.26
C SER A 48 10.36 -14.89 7.07
N ASN A 49 11.24 -15.42 6.25
CA ASN A 49 11.39 -16.85 5.97
C ASN A 49 10.03 -17.55 5.72
N GLY A 50 9.18 -16.92 4.92
CA GLY A 50 7.84 -17.41 4.57
C GLY A 50 6.78 -17.29 5.67
N ARG A 51 7.09 -16.71 6.84
CA ARG A 51 6.13 -16.54 7.95
C ARG A 51 5.08 -15.44 7.69
N ILE A 52 5.39 -14.50 6.81
CA ILE A 52 4.51 -13.41 6.40
C ILE A 52 4.85 -13.00 4.97
N PRO A 53 3.87 -12.70 4.11
CA PRO A 53 4.11 -12.15 2.79
C PRO A 53 4.88 -10.82 2.83
N VAL A 54 5.83 -10.66 1.91
CA VAL A 54 6.65 -9.46 1.77
C VAL A 54 6.29 -8.74 0.48
N ILE A 55 5.92 -7.46 0.58
CA ILE A 55 5.65 -6.58 -0.53
C ILE A 55 6.86 -5.68 -0.76
N GLY A 56 7.52 -5.80 -1.91
CA GLY A 56 8.63 -4.94 -2.29
C GLY A 56 8.12 -3.66 -2.96
N GLN A 57 8.55 -2.47 -2.49
CA GLN A 57 8.13 -1.21 -3.09
C GLN A 57 9.19 -0.61 -4.00
N ALA A 58 8.94 -0.65 -5.32
CA ALA A 58 9.87 -0.30 -6.38
C ALA A 58 9.60 1.09 -6.99
N ASN A 59 9.31 2.10 -6.16
CA ASN A 59 8.97 3.46 -6.60
C ASN A 59 10.12 4.14 -7.35
N HIS A 60 9.86 4.60 -8.57
CA HIS A 60 10.75 5.51 -9.29
C HIS A 60 9.96 6.27 -10.37
N PRO A 61 10.27 7.57 -10.65
CA PRO A 61 9.60 8.32 -11.72
C PRO A 61 9.83 7.76 -13.13
N SER A 62 10.98 7.14 -13.39
CA SER A 62 11.26 6.43 -14.65
C SER A 62 10.72 5.00 -14.57
N SER A 63 9.83 4.65 -15.52
CA SER A 63 9.28 3.28 -15.62
C SER A 63 10.39 2.24 -15.79
N ARG A 64 11.44 2.54 -16.59
CA ARG A 64 12.58 1.64 -16.78
C ARG A 64 13.28 1.29 -15.46
N ILE A 65 13.57 2.31 -14.62
CA ILE A 65 14.24 2.07 -13.35
C ILE A 65 13.28 1.37 -12.36
N ALA A 66 12.00 1.73 -12.37
CA ALA A 66 10.99 1.03 -11.56
C ALA A 66 10.90 -0.46 -11.93
N ILE A 67 10.96 -0.79 -13.23
CA ILE A 67 11.01 -2.19 -13.73
C ILE A 67 12.29 -2.88 -13.23
N ASP A 68 13.44 -2.25 -13.40
CA ASP A 68 14.73 -2.83 -12.96
C ASP A 68 14.74 -3.14 -11.45
N LEU A 69 14.22 -2.22 -10.63
CA LEU A 69 14.08 -2.42 -9.18
C LEU A 69 13.07 -3.53 -8.85
N ALA A 70 11.93 -3.52 -9.51
CA ALA A 70 10.87 -4.50 -9.28
C ALA A 70 11.33 -5.93 -9.64
N LEU A 71 12.06 -6.11 -10.74
CA LEU A 71 12.62 -7.41 -11.12
C LEU A 71 13.66 -7.89 -10.12
N GLN A 72 14.57 -7.02 -9.65
CA GLN A 72 15.51 -7.38 -8.61
C GLN A 72 14.80 -7.80 -7.30
N MET A 73 13.73 -7.10 -6.90
CA MET A 73 12.95 -7.49 -5.72
C MET A 73 12.20 -8.81 -5.95
N GLN A 74 11.66 -9.03 -7.15
CA GLN A 74 11.03 -10.31 -7.51
C GLN A 74 12.03 -11.47 -7.45
N ASP A 75 13.26 -11.28 -7.94
CA ASP A 75 14.32 -12.29 -7.89
C ASP A 75 14.77 -12.60 -6.45
N ILE A 76 14.63 -11.66 -5.53
CA ILE A 76 14.84 -11.87 -4.09
C ILE A 76 13.74 -12.76 -3.47
N GLY A 77 12.56 -12.81 -4.09
CA GLY A 77 11.46 -13.65 -3.64
C GLY A 77 10.37 -12.89 -2.87
N VAL A 78 10.09 -11.65 -3.24
CA VAL A 78 8.89 -10.96 -2.72
C VAL A 78 7.62 -11.58 -3.27
N ASP A 79 6.55 -11.54 -2.50
CA ASP A 79 5.24 -12.11 -2.88
C ASP A 79 4.43 -11.16 -3.76
N LEU A 80 4.75 -9.85 -3.72
CA LEU A 80 4.04 -8.82 -4.45
C LEU A 80 4.93 -7.60 -4.65
N ILE A 81 4.76 -6.90 -5.76
CA ILE A 81 5.40 -5.60 -6.02
C ILE A 81 4.41 -4.47 -5.81
N SER A 82 4.84 -3.44 -5.09
CA SER A 82 4.12 -2.17 -4.96
C SER A 82 4.87 -1.07 -5.69
N VAL A 83 4.14 -0.24 -6.46
CA VAL A 83 4.70 0.95 -7.12
C VAL A 83 3.76 2.12 -6.95
N ALA A 84 4.28 3.26 -6.49
CA ALA A 84 3.49 4.47 -6.39
C ALA A 84 3.33 5.16 -7.75
N VAL A 85 2.17 5.77 -7.97
CA VAL A 85 1.93 6.64 -9.12
C VAL A 85 2.97 7.78 -9.09
N PRO A 86 3.74 7.99 -10.18
CA PRO A 86 4.72 9.07 -10.24
C PRO A 86 3.99 10.43 -10.29
N ARG A 87 4.12 11.22 -9.23
CA ARG A 87 3.46 12.53 -9.07
C ARG A 87 4.46 13.70 -9.15
N VAL A 88 5.50 13.55 -9.99
CA VAL A 88 6.51 14.63 -10.19
C VAL A 88 5.92 15.77 -11.02
N PHE A 89 5.06 15.45 -11.99
CA PHE A 89 4.34 16.38 -12.84
C PHE A 89 2.87 15.96 -12.93
N GLY A 90 2.02 16.86 -13.45
CA GLY A 90 0.63 16.52 -13.77
C GLY A 90 0.60 15.52 -14.94
N LEU A 91 0.32 14.26 -14.67
CA LEU A 91 0.19 13.19 -15.65
C LEU A 91 -1.30 12.86 -15.86
N GLY A 92 -1.70 12.70 -17.12
CA GLY A 92 -3.01 12.16 -17.46
C GLY A 92 -3.07 10.63 -17.33
N GLU A 93 -4.29 10.07 -17.40
CA GLU A 93 -4.47 8.62 -17.32
C GLU A 93 -3.68 7.85 -18.40
N ASP A 94 -3.63 8.36 -19.63
CA ASP A 94 -2.87 7.73 -20.71
C ASP A 94 -1.36 7.69 -20.44
N ASP A 95 -0.80 8.73 -19.77
CA ASP A 95 0.60 8.73 -19.36
C ASP A 95 0.86 7.68 -18.28
N LEU A 96 -0.07 7.55 -17.33
CA LEU A 96 -0.01 6.54 -16.30
C LEU A 96 -0.13 5.13 -16.87
N LEU A 97 -0.99 4.89 -17.85
CA LEU A 97 -1.07 3.61 -18.55
C LEU A 97 0.26 3.28 -19.27
N ARG A 98 0.86 4.24 -19.97
CA ARG A 98 2.18 4.04 -20.59
C ARG A 98 3.28 3.73 -19.58
N TYR A 99 3.13 4.19 -18.35
CA TYR A 99 4.05 3.87 -17.26
C TYR A 99 3.81 2.47 -16.69
N PHE A 100 2.55 2.11 -16.38
CA PHE A 100 2.23 0.89 -15.65
C PHE A 100 2.10 -0.36 -16.52
N ILE A 101 1.68 -0.27 -17.78
CA ILE A 101 1.53 -1.44 -18.66
C ILE A 101 2.87 -2.16 -18.86
N PRO A 102 3.97 -1.50 -19.28
CA PRO A 102 5.26 -2.17 -19.40
C PRO A 102 5.78 -2.75 -18.07
N LEU A 103 5.56 -2.05 -16.97
CA LEU A 103 5.95 -2.49 -15.63
C LEU A 103 5.19 -3.75 -15.22
N SER A 104 3.87 -3.73 -15.36
CA SER A 104 3.03 -4.87 -15.04
C SER A 104 3.40 -6.10 -15.87
N ASN A 105 3.58 -5.92 -17.18
CA ASN A 105 3.92 -7.01 -18.10
C ASN A 105 5.32 -7.62 -17.86
N ALA A 106 6.22 -6.90 -17.19
CA ALA A 106 7.53 -7.41 -16.82
C ALA A 106 7.48 -8.32 -15.57
N LEU A 107 6.42 -8.27 -14.78
CA LEU A 107 6.31 -8.96 -13.51
C LEU A 107 5.56 -10.29 -13.62
N SER A 108 6.00 -11.29 -12.86
CA SER A 108 5.28 -12.56 -12.66
C SER A 108 4.50 -12.61 -11.35
N VAL A 109 4.73 -11.66 -10.43
CA VAL A 109 4.01 -11.52 -9.16
C VAL A 109 2.91 -10.45 -9.26
N PRO A 110 1.91 -10.45 -8.38
CA PRO A 110 0.89 -9.42 -8.37
C PRO A 110 1.45 -8.00 -8.20
N LEU A 111 0.78 -7.04 -8.82
CA LEU A 111 1.08 -5.61 -8.72
C LEU A 111 0.05 -4.90 -7.83
N LEU A 112 0.55 -4.12 -6.87
CA LEU A 112 -0.18 -3.12 -6.11
C LEU A 112 0.25 -1.73 -6.58
N ILE A 113 -0.69 -0.91 -7.00
CA ILE A 113 -0.44 0.49 -7.30
C ILE A 113 -0.85 1.32 -6.08
N GLN A 114 0.07 2.15 -5.60
CA GLN A 114 -0.22 3.13 -4.54
C GLN A 114 -0.43 4.49 -5.19
N ASP A 115 -1.57 5.12 -4.95
CA ASP A 115 -1.81 6.48 -5.40
C ASP A 115 -1.92 7.44 -4.22
N PHE A 116 -0.83 8.14 -4.00
CA PHE A 116 -0.69 9.22 -3.03
C PHE A 116 -0.56 10.53 -3.78
N ASN A 117 -1.63 11.33 -3.75
CA ASN A 117 -1.68 12.62 -4.44
C ASN A 117 -2.16 13.74 -3.49
N PRO A 118 -1.27 14.26 -2.63
CA PRO A 118 -1.63 15.32 -1.71
C PRO A 118 -2.17 16.54 -2.43
N GLY A 119 -3.43 16.90 -2.15
CA GLY A 119 -4.08 18.07 -2.73
C GLY A 119 -4.64 17.88 -4.14
N GLY A 120 -4.66 16.65 -4.66
CA GLY A 120 -5.25 16.32 -5.95
C GLY A 120 -6.02 14.99 -5.93
N PRO A 121 -6.76 14.69 -7.00
CA PRO A 121 -7.49 13.42 -7.11
C PRO A 121 -6.53 12.26 -7.35
N THR A 122 -6.87 11.09 -6.82
CA THR A 122 -6.25 9.82 -7.17
C THR A 122 -6.89 9.23 -8.44
N VAL A 123 -6.28 8.17 -8.99
CA VAL A 123 -6.85 7.44 -10.14
C VAL A 123 -8.24 6.87 -9.82
N GLY A 124 -9.05 6.73 -10.85
CA GLY A 124 -10.45 6.35 -10.72
C GLY A 124 -10.81 5.02 -11.38
N PRO A 125 -12.12 4.69 -11.43
CA PRO A 125 -12.62 3.43 -11.98
C PRO A 125 -12.20 3.18 -13.44
N GLN A 126 -12.17 4.21 -14.28
CA GLN A 126 -11.81 4.07 -15.70
C GLN A 126 -10.35 3.66 -15.88
N PHE A 127 -9.45 4.30 -15.13
CA PHE A 127 -8.03 3.90 -15.12
C PHE A 127 -7.86 2.45 -14.65
N ALA A 128 -8.49 2.10 -13.53
CA ALA A 128 -8.39 0.75 -12.97
C ALA A 128 -8.91 -0.31 -13.95
N LYS A 129 -10.04 -0.06 -14.61
CA LYS A 129 -10.61 -0.94 -15.62
C LYS A 129 -9.66 -1.14 -16.80
N ARG A 130 -9.22 -0.04 -17.44
CA ARG A 130 -8.33 -0.08 -18.61
C ARG A 130 -7.02 -0.81 -18.30
N LEU A 131 -6.42 -0.52 -17.15
CA LEU A 131 -5.16 -1.18 -16.75
C LEU A 131 -5.37 -2.66 -16.47
N HIS A 132 -6.45 -3.03 -15.78
CA HIS A 132 -6.71 -4.43 -15.43
C HIS A 132 -7.05 -5.29 -16.66
N GLU A 133 -7.72 -4.73 -17.67
CA GLU A 133 -8.01 -5.41 -18.93
C GLU A 133 -6.72 -5.80 -19.68
N GLU A 134 -5.67 -4.97 -19.63
CA GLU A 134 -4.38 -5.23 -20.27
C GLU A 134 -3.37 -5.96 -19.37
N CYS A 135 -3.55 -5.85 -18.05
CA CYS A 135 -2.59 -6.29 -17.04
C CYS A 135 -3.29 -7.11 -15.92
N PRO A 136 -3.56 -8.40 -16.14
CA PRO A 136 -4.28 -9.24 -15.17
C PRO A 136 -3.57 -9.40 -13.81
N ASN A 137 -2.26 -9.16 -13.74
CA ASN A 137 -1.50 -9.18 -12.50
C ASN A 137 -1.63 -7.87 -11.68
N PHE A 138 -2.23 -6.80 -12.21
CA PHE A 138 -2.66 -5.65 -11.43
C PHE A 138 -3.86 -6.06 -10.58
N ARG A 139 -3.62 -6.26 -9.28
CA ARG A 139 -4.59 -6.87 -8.35
C ARG A 139 -5.00 -5.96 -7.20
N TYR A 140 -4.21 -4.94 -6.88
CA TYR A 140 -4.44 -4.09 -5.73
C TYR A 140 -4.23 -2.61 -6.06
N LEU A 141 -5.10 -1.78 -5.51
CA LEU A 141 -4.98 -0.32 -5.60
C LEU A 141 -5.11 0.28 -4.19
N LYS A 142 -4.03 0.90 -3.71
CA LYS A 142 -4.02 1.63 -2.45
C LYS A 142 -4.27 3.10 -2.73
N LEU A 143 -5.38 3.62 -2.23
CA LEU A 143 -5.80 5.00 -2.42
C LEU A 143 -5.57 5.83 -1.16
N GLU A 144 -5.14 7.07 -1.35
CA GLU A 144 -4.83 8.02 -0.29
C GLU A 144 -5.51 9.36 -0.54
N GLU A 145 -6.83 9.37 -0.42
CA GLU A 145 -7.66 10.58 -0.47
C GLU A 145 -8.84 10.48 0.50
N PRO A 146 -9.36 11.63 0.99
CA PRO A 146 -10.56 11.63 1.82
C PRO A 146 -11.80 11.26 1.02
N MET A 147 -12.83 10.73 1.69
CA MET A 147 -14.16 10.46 1.14
C MET A 147 -14.18 9.59 -0.12
N MET A 148 -13.28 8.63 -0.21
CA MET A 148 -13.10 7.80 -1.40
C MET A 148 -14.04 6.58 -1.51
N GLY A 149 -15.06 6.47 -0.65
CA GLY A 149 -15.92 5.28 -0.58
C GLY A 149 -16.61 4.93 -1.91
N SER A 150 -17.26 5.92 -2.57
CA SER A 150 -17.89 5.69 -3.87
C SER A 150 -16.87 5.40 -4.98
N LYS A 151 -15.67 5.98 -4.90
CA LYS A 151 -14.58 5.66 -5.83
C LYS A 151 -14.09 4.23 -5.64
N ALA A 152 -13.88 3.79 -4.40
CA ALA A 152 -13.47 2.42 -4.09
C ALA A 152 -14.50 1.39 -4.60
N ALA A 153 -15.79 1.60 -4.31
CA ALA A 153 -16.86 0.76 -4.82
C ALA A 153 -16.90 0.75 -6.36
N GLY A 154 -16.76 1.91 -7.00
CA GLY A 154 -16.73 2.03 -8.46
C GLY A 154 -15.53 1.33 -9.11
N ILE A 155 -14.35 1.30 -8.47
CA ILE A 155 -13.19 0.56 -8.95
C ILE A 155 -13.45 -0.95 -8.88
N ILE A 156 -13.98 -1.43 -7.76
CA ILE A 156 -14.32 -2.84 -7.57
C ILE A 156 -15.35 -3.29 -8.62
N GLU A 157 -16.39 -2.50 -8.84
CA GLU A 157 -17.42 -2.76 -9.84
C GLU A 157 -16.83 -2.75 -11.27
N ALA A 158 -16.10 -1.69 -11.63
CA ALA A 158 -15.53 -1.52 -12.98
C ALA A 158 -14.53 -2.62 -13.37
N THR A 159 -13.91 -3.27 -12.40
CA THR A 159 -12.97 -4.38 -12.59
C THR A 159 -13.60 -5.75 -12.30
N ALA A 160 -14.94 -5.82 -12.10
CA ALA A 160 -15.65 -7.04 -11.72
C ALA A 160 -15.00 -7.78 -10.52
N GLY A 161 -14.48 -7.04 -9.54
CA GLY A 161 -13.77 -7.56 -8.38
C GLY A 161 -12.33 -8.02 -8.68
N GLY A 162 -11.82 -7.79 -9.89
CA GLY A 162 -10.45 -8.16 -10.25
C GLY A 162 -9.38 -7.33 -9.56
N VAL A 163 -9.70 -6.11 -9.13
CA VAL A 163 -8.83 -5.23 -8.37
C VAL A 163 -9.44 -4.94 -7.00
N SER A 164 -8.70 -5.28 -5.95
CA SER A 164 -9.06 -4.96 -4.57
C SER A 164 -8.53 -3.59 -4.17
N VAL A 165 -9.30 -2.84 -3.38
CA VAL A 165 -8.92 -1.50 -2.93
C VAL A 165 -8.51 -1.52 -1.46
N LEU A 166 -7.39 -0.84 -1.15
CA LEU A 166 -6.88 -0.62 0.21
C LEU A 166 -6.95 0.87 0.55
N GLU A 167 -7.27 1.15 1.81
CA GLU A 167 -7.09 2.49 2.36
C GLU A 167 -5.62 2.73 2.71
N GLY A 168 -5.09 3.88 2.32
CA GLY A 168 -3.69 4.23 2.46
C GLY A 168 -3.38 5.39 3.39
N TRP A 169 -4.38 6.11 3.88
CA TRP A 169 -4.22 7.32 4.71
C TRP A 169 -4.03 6.99 6.21
N GLY A 170 -3.12 6.04 6.49
CA GLY A 170 -2.80 5.61 7.84
C GLY A 170 -3.92 4.86 8.57
N GLY A 171 -4.97 4.47 7.88
CA GLY A 171 -6.16 3.86 8.47
C GLY A 171 -7.22 4.87 8.93
N MET A 172 -7.01 6.18 8.68
CA MET A 172 -7.87 7.24 9.21
C MET A 172 -9.34 7.12 8.77
N TYR A 173 -9.57 6.64 7.55
CA TYR A 173 -10.91 6.49 6.97
C TYR A 173 -11.41 5.04 6.98
N MET A 174 -10.71 4.13 7.66
CA MET A 174 -10.97 2.69 7.60
C MET A 174 -12.43 2.32 7.83
N LEU A 175 -13.01 2.74 8.96
CA LEU A 175 -14.38 2.33 9.34
C LEU A 175 -15.45 2.85 8.38
N GLU A 176 -15.22 4.02 7.77
CA GLU A 176 -16.12 4.59 6.78
C GLU A 176 -16.05 3.86 5.44
N LEU A 177 -14.91 3.23 5.14
CA LEU A 177 -14.64 2.61 3.86
C LEU A 177 -14.94 1.10 3.83
N ILE A 178 -15.00 0.43 4.98
CA ILE A 178 -15.37 -0.99 5.03
C ILE A 178 -16.68 -1.28 4.27
N PRO A 179 -17.77 -0.49 4.44
CA PRO A 179 -19.00 -0.71 3.68
C PRO A 179 -18.85 -0.54 2.16
N SER A 180 -17.82 0.16 1.70
CA SER A 180 -17.50 0.31 0.27
C SER A 180 -16.74 -0.86 -0.33
N GLY A 181 -16.44 -1.90 0.47
CA GLY A 181 -15.79 -3.12 0.02
C GLY A 181 -14.27 -3.08 -0.03
N ILE A 182 -13.62 -2.16 0.69
CA ILE A 182 -12.14 -2.20 0.80
C ILE A 182 -11.69 -3.54 1.41
N CYS A 183 -10.57 -4.07 0.92
CA CYS A 183 -10.02 -5.34 1.41
C CYS A 183 -9.11 -5.19 2.64
N GLY A 184 -8.79 -3.94 3.04
CA GLY A 184 -7.95 -3.67 4.19
C GLY A 184 -7.33 -2.29 4.17
N VAL A 185 -6.37 -2.09 5.08
CA VAL A 185 -5.62 -0.84 5.25
C VAL A 185 -4.12 -1.12 5.31
N MET A 186 -3.30 -0.14 4.93
CA MET A 186 -1.84 -0.23 5.04
C MET A 186 -1.30 0.91 5.92
N PRO A 187 -1.45 0.82 7.24
CA PRO A 187 -1.00 1.84 8.18
C PRO A 187 0.49 1.70 8.51
N GLY A 188 1.00 2.66 9.27
CA GLY A 188 2.26 2.51 9.99
C GLY A 188 2.16 1.42 11.06
N VAL A 189 3.28 0.74 11.33
CA VAL A 189 3.33 -0.43 12.24
C VAL A 189 2.80 -0.12 13.64
N ALA A 190 3.03 1.09 14.17
CA ALA A 190 2.58 1.46 15.51
C ALA A 190 1.05 1.44 15.70
N ALA A 191 0.28 1.75 14.66
CA ALA A 191 -1.19 1.79 14.72
C ALA A 191 -1.84 0.45 14.38
N PHE A 192 -1.11 -0.45 13.72
CA PHE A 192 -1.64 -1.66 13.13
C PHE A 192 -2.47 -2.54 14.09
N PRO A 193 -2.02 -2.94 15.31
CA PRO A 193 -2.79 -3.88 16.14
C PRO A 193 -4.14 -3.31 16.60
N VAL A 194 -4.20 -2.00 16.80
CA VAL A 194 -5.46 -1.33 17.22
C VAL A 194 -6.41 -1.23 16.04
N LEU A 195 -5.90 -0.91 14.85
CA LEU A 195 -6.68 -0.85 13.62
C LEU A 195 -7.20 -2.24 13.22
N ASP A 196 -6.39 -3.29 13.30
CA ASP A 196 -6.83 -4.67 13.04
C ASP A 196 -7.97 -5.07 14.00
N ARG A 197 -7.84 -4.76 15.28
CA ARG A 197 -8.92 -5.02 16.24
C ARG A 197 -10.21 -4.29 15.89
N ALA A 198 -10.14 -3.01 15.52
CA ALA A 198 -11.31 -2.23 15.14
C ALA A 198 -11.93 -2.77 13.84
N TYR A 199 -11.09 -3.15 12.85
CA TYR A 199 -11.53 -3.77 11.62
C TYR A 199 -12.30 -5.06 11.86
N ARG A 200 -11.75 -6.01 12.64
CA ARG A 200 -12.39 -7.29 12.96
C ARG A 200 -13.71 -7.09 13.68
N LEU A 201 -13.76 -6.21 14.69
CA LEU A 201 -15.00 -5.89 15.38
C LEU A 201 -16.08 -5.38 14.43
N HIS A 202 -15.69 -4.55 13.45
CA HIS A 202 -16.64 -4.02 12.46
C HIS A 202 -17.17 -5.14 11.54
N ILE A 203 -16.28 -5.98 11.02
CA ILE A 203 -16.67 -7.12 10.15
C ILE A 203 -17.57 -8.12 10.90
N ASP A 204 -17.31 -8.35 12.18
CA ASP A 204 -18.12 -9.23 13.05
C ASP A 204 -19.48 -8.61 13.44
N GLY A 205 -19.79 -7.40 12.97
CA GLY A 205 -21.06 -6.70 13.26
C GLY A 205 -21.06 -5.95 14.59
N ASN A 206 -19.96 -5.95 15.35
CA ASN A 206 -19.82 -5.23 16.62
C ASN A 206 -19.45 -3.75 16.38
N ILE A 207 -20.30 -3.03 15.65
CA ILE A 207 -20.02 -1.70 15.11
C ILE A 207 -19.67 -0.69 16.20
N GLN A 208 -20.45 -0.65 17.30
CA GLN A 208 -20.22 0.26 18.41
C GLN A 208 -18.83 0.03 19.03
N ALA A 209 -18.47 -1.22 19.29
CA ALA A 209 -17.18 -1.56 19.86
C ALA A 209 -16.02 -1.23 18.89
N ALA A 210 -16.23 -1.37 17.58
CA ALA A 210 -15.26 -0.97 16.57
C ALA A 210 -14.96 0.53 16.65
N TYR A 211 -16.00 1.37 16.71
CA TYR A 211 -15.83 2.83 16.87
C TYR A 211 -15.18 3.21 18.19
N GLU A 212 -15.51 2.54 19.28
CA GLU A 212 -14.87 2.78 20.59
C GLU A 212 -13.37 2.49 20.58
N VAL A 213 -12.95 1.41 19.94
CA VAL A 213 -11.52 1.06 19.76
C VAL A 213 -10.85 2.06 18.83
N PHE A 214 -11.47 2.35 17.68
CA PHE A 214 -10.93 3.24 16.67
C PHE A 214 -10.76 4.67 17.17
N SER A 215 -11.72 5.21 17.92
CA SER A 215 -11.66 6.56 18.47
C SER A 215 -10.46 6.81 19.39
N ARG A 216 -9.92 5.77 20.00
CA ARG A 216 -8.72 5.87 20.87
C ARG A 216 -7.44 6.04 20.07
N ILE A 217 -7.34 5.47 18.88
CA ILE A 217 -6.14 5.56 18.04
C ILE A 217 -6.20 6.73 17.05
N LEU A 218 -7.41 7.20 16.71
CA LEU A 218 -7.62 8.25 15.73
C LEU A 218 -6.82 9.54 15.99
N PRO A 219 -6.75 10.08 17.24
CA PRO A 219 -5.93 11.26 17.53
C PRO A 219 -4.44 11.07 17.20
N PHE A 220 -3.91 9.87 17.44
CA PHE A 220 -2.53 9.53 17.12
C PHE A 220 -2.31 9.49 15.60
N ILE A 221 -3.22 8.87 14.85
CA ILE A 221 -3.16 8.82 13.39
C ILE A 221 -3.21 10.23 12.80
N VAL A 222 -4.16 11.07 13.26
CA VAL A 222 -4.30 12.47 12.81
C VAL A 222 -3.04 13.27 13.12
N TYR A 223 -2.46 13.09 14.32
CA TYR A 223 -1.21 13.75 14.69
C TYR A 223 -0.06 13.36 13.76
N GLN A 224 0.11 12.07 13.45
CA GLN A 224 1.15 11.60 12.55
C GLN A 224 1.02 12.14 11.11
N LEU A 225 -0.22 12.38 10.65
CA LEU A 225 -0.49 12.87 9.31
C LEU A 225 -0.38 14.40 9.14
N GLN A 226 -0.20 15.17 10.22
CA GLN A 226 -0.17 16.64 10.18
C GLN A 226 0.97 17.21 9.33
N HIS A 227 2.11 16.54 9.31
CA HIS A 227 3.30 16.96 8.58
C HIS A 227 3.72 15.87 7.59
N MET A 228 2.80 15.51 6.72
CA MET A 228 2.95 14.43 5.78
C MET A 228 4.38 14.29 5.26
N LEU A 229 5.00 13.17 5.54
CA LEU A 229 6.23 12.62 4.96
C LEU A 229 7.58 13.07 5.53
N LEU A 230 7.71 14.14 6.31
CA LEU A 230 9.06 14.63 6.64
C LEU A 230 9.41 14.73 8.12
N LYS A 231 8.44 14.75 9.02
CA LYS A 231 8.72 14.98 10.45
C LYS A 231 8.28 13.86 11.38
N ASN A 232 7.38 13.01 10.95
CA ASN A 232 6.75 12.05 11.85
C ASN A 232 7.35 10.66 11.82
N TYR A 233 8.29 10.43 10.90
CA TYR A 233 9.01 9.16 10.74
C TYR A 233 10.52 9.28 11.03
N GLN A 234 10.94 10.41 11.55
CA GLN A 234 12.34 10.64 11.95
C GLN A 234 12.58 10.29 13.41
#